data_25e3d2f2b84b8ad7078983995cc1d6fe
#
_entry.id   25e3d2f2b84b8ad7078983995cc1d6fe
#
_cell.length_a   1.000
_cell.length_b   1.000
_cell.length_c   1.000
_cell.angle_alpha   90.00
_cell.angle_beta   90.00
_cell.angle_gamma   90.00
#
_symmetry.space_group_name_H-M   'P 1'
#
loop_
_entity.id
_entity.type
_entity.pdbx_description
1 polymer ?
#
loop_
_entity_poly.entity_id
_entity_poly.type
_entity_poly.pdbx_seq_one_letter_code
_entity_poly.pdbx_strand_id
1 'polypeptide(L)'
;LLGTSTPMPVADPLLTAARGNHHDAIDMANTWSHSSFGLMGGNEIPGMCMTMGGQRLLERSKDDVFFTDLNACNEFINGAELAQKITVATLVVFANQDKMTAAVNAMEVAETIPNCRTVRLQPCGHSMLSEQPNAVLDALKTIV
;
A
#
# COMPACT_ATOMS: atom_id res chain seq x y z
N LEU A 1 11.22 0.95 -0.15
CA LEU A 1 9.87 1.51 -0.15
C LEU A 1 8.92 0.47 -0.73
N LEU A 2 7.84 0.14 -0.05
CA LEU A 2 6.80 -0.78 -0.51
C LEU A 2 5.47 -0.04 -0.60
N GLY A 3 4.80 -0.08 -1.77
CA GLY A 3 3.49 0.50 -1.96
C GLY A 3 3.42 1.96 -1.56
N THR A 4 4.32 2.76 -2.05
CA THR A 4 4.39 4.19 -1.71
C THR A 4 4.03 5.06 -2.90
N SER A 5 3.52 6.24 -2.62
CA SER A 5 3.35 7.32 -3.60
C SER A 5 3.62 8.67 -2.94
N THR A 6 3.79 9.70 -3.74
CA THR A 6 3.83 11.08 -3.26
C THR A 6 3.37 12.03 -4.36
N PRO A 7 2.37 12.90 -4.08
CA PRO A 7 1.57 12.91 -2.84
C PRO A 7 0.80 11.61 -2.59
N MET A 8 0.23 11.43 -1.40
CA MET A 8 -0.63 10.30 -1.04
C MET A 8 -2.06 10.77 -0.77
N PRO A 9 -2.78 11.27 -1.77
CA PRO A 9 -4.15 11.73 -1.56
C PRO A 9 -5.05 10.58 -1.15
N VAL A 10 -5.81 10.77 -0.10
CA VAL A 10 -6.82 9.82 0.37
C VAL A 10 -8.18 10.23 -0.18
N ALA A 11 -8.91 9.28 -0.76
CA ALA A 11 -10.24 9.55 -1.30
C ALA A 11 -11.20 10.08 -0.21
N ASP A 12 -11.94 11.14 -0.52
CA ASP A 12 -12.85 11.81 0.42
C ASP A 12 -13.84 10.85 1.12
N PRO A 13 -14.47 9.87 0.43
CA PRO A 13 -15.37 8.93 1.09
C PRO A 13 -14.66 8.10 2.16
N LEU A 14 -13.43 7.63 1.89
CA LEU A 14 -12.65 6.87 2.84
C LEU A 14 -12.28 7.72 4.06
N LEU A 15 -11.78 8.93 3.83
CA LEU A 15 -11.36 9.83 4.91
C LEU A 15 -12.56 10.25 5.79
N THR A 16 -13.72 10.50 5.17
CA THR A 16 -14.96 10.85 5.87
C THR A 16 -15.46 9.68 6.74
N ALA A 17 -15.49 8.48 6.19
CA ALA A 17 -15.91 7.29 6.93
C ALA A 17 -14.94 6.98 8.09
N ALA A 18 -13.63 7.10 7.85
CA ALA A 18 -12.62 6.89 8.89
C ALA A 18 -12.73 7.92 10.03
N ARG A 19 -13.01 9.18 9.71
CA ARG A 19 -13.24 10.25 10.72
C ARG A 19 -14.42 9.94 11.63
N GLY A 20 -15.46 9.31 11.10
CA GLY A 20 -16.63 8.88 11.86
C GLY A 20 -16.47 7.51 12.55
N ASN A 21 -15.33 6.89 12.45
CA ASN A 21 -15.10 5.50 12.89
C ASN A 21 -16.13 4.51 12.30
N HIS A 22 -16.61 4.78 11.07
CA HIS A 22 -17.54 3.91 10.39
C HIS A 22 -16.82 2.68 9.81
N HIS A 23 -17.45 1.52 9.94
CA HIS A 23 -16.92 0.25 9.41
C HIS A 23 -16.69 0.30 7.89
N ASP A 24 -17.45 1.11 7.16
CA ASP A 24 -17.30 1.32 5.72
C ASP A 24 -15.86 1.76 5.33
N ALA A 25 -15.14 2.45 6.23
CA ALA A 25 -13.74 2.81 5.99
C ALA A 25 -12.85 1.56 5.91
N ILE A 26 -13.11 0.59 6.77
CA ILE A 26 -12.38 -0.69 6.79
C ILE A 26 -12.70 -1.49 5.52
N ASP A 27 -13.97 -1.55 5.13
CA ASP A 27 -14.42 -2.25 3.93
C ASP A 27 -13.83 -1.65 2.65
N MET A 28 -13.84 -0.33 2.53
CA MET A 28 -13.21 0.37 1.41
C MET A 28 -11.70 0.11 1.35
N ALA A 29 -10.99 0.32 2.45
CA ALA A 29 -9.54 0.10 2.50
C ALA A 29 -9.19 -1.35 2.19
N ASN A 30 -9.89 -2.29 2.76
CA ASN A 30 -9.67 -3.71 2.53
C ASN A 30 -9.92 -4.10 1.06
N THR A 31 -11.01 -3.59 0.46
CA THR A 31 -11.33 -3.83 -0.94
C THR A 31 -10.29 -3.22 -1.88
N TRP A 32 -9.83 -2.00 -1.60
CA TRP A 32 -8.87 -1.30 -2.47
C TRP A 32 -7.44 -1.79 -2.29
N SER A 33 -7.15 -2.44 -1.18
CA SER A 33 -5.81 -2.97 -0.88
C SER A 33 -5.52 -4.32 -1.55
N HIS A 34 -6.53 -5.01 -2.09
CA HIS A 34 -6.32 -6.34 -2.67
C HIS A 34 -6.51 -6.35 -4.19
N SER A 35 -5.75 -7.23 -4.84
CA SER A 35 -5.94 -7.55 -6.26
C SER A 35 -7.29 -8.24 -6.51
N SER A 36 -7.72 -8.29 -7.76
CA SER A 36 -8.91 -9.05 -8.15
C SER A 36 -8.81 -10.53 -7.76
N PHE A 37 -7.62 -11.11 -7.84
CA PHE A 37 -7.38 -12.49 -7.39
C PHE A 37 -7.60 -12.64 -5.88
N GLY A 38 -7.05 -11.73 -5.07
CA GLY A 38 -7.25 -11.72 -3.61
C GLY A 38 -8.71 -11.52 -3.22
N LEU A 39 -9.43 -10.61 -3.90
CA LEU A 39 -10.85 -10.34 -3.66
C LEU A 39 -11.76 -11.55 -3.99
N MET A 40 -11.39 -12.36 -4.96
CA MET A 40 -12.10 -13.62 -5.28
C MET A 40 -11.74 -14.78 -4.35
N GLY A 41 -10.98 -14.54 -3.30
CA GLY A 41 -10.54 -15.57 -2.35
C GLY A 41 -9.28 -16.33 -2.79
N GLY A 42 -8.61 -15.87 -3.85
CA GLY A 42 -7.34 -16.42 -4.31
C GLY A 42 -6.22 -16.20 -3.28
N ASN A 43 -5.40 -17.22 -3.07
CA ASN A 43 -4.28 -17.17 -2.14
C ASN A 43 -3.24 -18.22 -2.54
N GLU A 44 -1.96 -17.88 -2.39
CA GLU A 44 -0.87 -18.82 -2.57
C GLU A 44 -0.74 -19.82 -1.40
N ILE A 45 -1.26 -19.44 -0.23
CA ILE A 45 -1.18 -20.26 1.00
C ILE A 45 -2.56 -20.90 1.25
N PRO A 46 -2.70 -22.23 1.10
CA PRO A 46 -3.96 -22.91 1.34
C PRO A 46 -4.53 -22.64 2.73
N GLY A 47 -5.84 -22.42 2.80
CA GLY A 47 -6.57 -22.21 4.06
C GLY A 47 -6.51 -20.79 4.63
N MET A 48 -5.78 -19.88 4.01
CA MET A 48 -5.80 -18.46 4.41
C MET A 48 -6.84 -17.67 3.59
N CYS A 49 -7.47 -16.70 4.24
CA CYS A 49 -8.29 -15.68 3.61
C CYS A 49 -7.64 -14.32 3.88
N MET A 50 -6.98 -13.75 2.87
CA MET A 50 -6.22 -12.50 3.01
C MET A 50 -7.13 -11.32 3.37
N THR A 51 -8.28 -11.19 2.68
CA THR A 51 -9.24 -10.12 2.93
C THR A 51 -9.80 -10.16 4.35
N MET A 52 -10.17 -11.35 4.84
CA MET A 52 -10.63 -11.50 6.23
C MET A 52 -9.52 -11.19 7.24
N GLY A 53 -8.27 -11.57 6.93
CA GLY A 53 -7.12 -11.25 7.76
C GLY A 53 -6.90 -9.75 7.87
N GLY A 54 -6.91 -9.04 6.74
CA GLY A 54 -6.78 -7.58 6.66
C GLY A 54 -7.92 -6.87 7.41
N GLN A 55 -9.16 -7.28 7.18
CA GLN A 55 -10.32 -6.73 7.87
C GLN A 55 -10.21 -6.87 9.38
N ARG A 56 -9.92 -8.08 9.89
CA ARG A 56 -9.75 -8.33 11.33
C ARG A 56 -8.62 -7.55 11.96
N LEU A 57 -7.57 -7.27 11.21
CA LEU A 57 -6.47 -6.43 11.68
C LEU A 57 -6.93 -4.99 11.87
N LEU A 58 -7.63 -4.42 10.89
CA LEU A 58 -8.15 -3.05 10.95
C LEU A 58 -9.21 -2.88 12.04
N GLU A 59 -10.13 -3.85 12.19
CA GLU A 59 -11.15 -3.85 13.25
C GLU A 59 -10.58 -3.85 14.69
N ARG A 60 -9.30 -4.19 14.85
CA ARG A 60 -8.61 -4.15 16.15
C ARG A 60 -8.03 -2.79 16.49
N SER A 61 -8.01 -1.88 15.53
CA SER A 61 -7.54 -0.52 15.76
C SER A 61 -8.47 0.18 16.76
N LYS A 62 -7.89 1.03 17.61
CA LYS A 62 -8.67 1.92 18.46
C LYS A 62 -9.34 2.99 17.60
N ASP A 63 -10.42 3.56 18.13
CA ASP A 63 -11.08 4.70 17.51
C ASP A 63 -10.06 5.80 17.19
N ASP A 64 -10.29 6.50 16.10
CA ASP A 64 -9.48 7.60 15.55
C ASP A 64 -8.08 7.23 15.03
N VAL A 65 -7.54 6.03 15.31
CA VAL A 65 -6.20 5.65 14.81
C VAL A 65 -6.20 5.57 13.31
N PHE A 66 -7.18 4.89 12.72
CA PHE A 66 -7.25 4.72 11.27
C PHE A 66 -7.42 6.06 10.54
N PHE A 67 -8.26 6.96 11.07
CA PHE A 67 -8.39 8.32 10.55
C PHE A 67 -7.08 9.09 10.66
N THR A 68 -6.42 9.03 11.81
CA THR A 68 -5.14 9.74 12.04
C THR A 68 -4.09 9.33 11.03
N ASP A 69 -3.95 8.04 10.76
CA ASP A 69 -2.97 7.52 9.80
C ASP A 69 -3.30 7.92 8.36
N LEU A 70 -4.56 7.79 7.95
CA LEU A 70 -5.01 8.21 6.61
C LEU A 70 -4.86 9.71 6.41
N ASN A 71 -5.17 10.52 7.44
CA ASN A 71 -5.02 11.96 7.36
C ASN A 71 -3.55 12.38 7.28
N ALA A 72 -2.66 11.71 7.99
CA ALA A 72 -1.22 11.94 7.86
C ALA A 72 -0.71 11.66 6.44
N CYS A 73 -1.19 10.59 5.81
CA CYS A 73 -0.91 10.33 4.38
C CYS A 73 -1.46 11.45 3.49
N ASN A 74 -2.71 11.87 3.69
CA ASN A 74 -3.36 12.90 2.89
C ASN A 74 -2.67 14.26 3.00
N GLU A 75 -2.12 14.59 4.14
CA GLU A 75 -1.38 15.84 4.39
C GLU A 75 0.09 15.78 3.96
N PHE A 76 0.61 14.62 3.57
CA PHE A 76 2.00 14.44 3.15
C PHE A 76 2.23 14.90 1.71
N ILE A 77 2.46 16.21 1.53
CA ILE A 77 2.55 16.85 0.21
C ILE A 77 3.97 17.09 -0.29
N ASN A 78 4.98 17.00 0.57
CA ASN A 78 6.38 17.33 0.25
C ASN A 78 7.26 16.10 -0.05
N GLY A 79 6.65 14.94 -0.25
CA GLY A 79 7.38 13.68 -0.43
C GLY A 79 8.29 13.66 -1.66
N ALA A 80 7.89 14.30 -2.76
CA ALA A 80 8.71 14.36 -3.97
C ALA A 80 10.01 15.16 -3.75
N GLU A 81 9.94 16.27 -3.01
CA GLU A 81 11.13 17.05 -2.63
C GLU A 81 12.06 16.24 -1.71
N LEU A 82 11.49 15.49 -0.77
CA LEU A 82 12.25 14.64 0.16
C LEU A 82 12.88 13.45 -0.56
N ALA A 83 12.19 12.86 -1.54
CA ALA A 83 12.70 11.74 -2.33
C ALA A 83 13.99 12.09 -3.08
N GLN A 84 14.10 13.31 -3.60
CA GLN A 84 15.31 13.80 -4.27
C GLN A 84 16.54 13.85 -3.34
N LYS A 85 16.34 13.93 -2.03
CA LYS A 85 17.42 14.01 -1.02
C LYS A 85 17.92 12.63 -0.59
N ILE A 86 17.30 11.55 -1.07
CA ILE A 86 17.70 10.18 -0.75
C ILE A 86 18.99 9.85 -1.51
N THR A 87 20.06 9.58 -0.77
CA THR A 87 21.39 9.28 -1.34
C THR A 87 21.76 7.81 -1.24
N VAL A 88 21.05 7.03 -0.44
CA VAL A 88 21.31 5.60 -0.25
C VAL A 88 20.70 4.78 -1.39
N ALA A 89 21.25 3.58 -1.63
CA ALA A 89 20.64 2.63 -2.56
C ALA A 89 19.20 2.35 -2.14
N THR A 90 18.27 2.51 -3.07
CA THR A 90 16.84 2.40 -2.80
C THR A 90 16.19 1.39 -3.71
N LEU A 91 15.26 0.63 -3.16
CA LEU A 91 14.35 -0.25 -3.90
C LEU A 91 12.92 0.22 -3.68
N VAL A 92 12.20 0.45 -4.78
CA VAL A 92 10.75 0.70 -4.77
C VAL A 92 10.04 -0.54 -5.31
N VAL A 93 9.22 -1.15 -4.47
CA VAL A 93 8.35 -2.28 -4.85
C VAL A 93 6.93 -1.76 -4.97
N PHE A 94 6.29 -2.02 -6.09
CA PHE A 94 4.93 -1.57 -6.36
C PHE A 94 4.11 -2.66 -7.08
N ALA A 95 2.80 -2.54 -7.03
CA ALA A 95 1.88 -3.55 -7.56
C ALA A 95 0.98 -3.00 -8.65
N ASN A 96 0.64 -3.84 -9.64
CA ASN A 96 -0.11 -3.41 -10.83
C ASN A 96 -1.61 -3.20 -10.58
N GLN A 97 -2.15 -3.71 -9.48
CA GLN A 97 -3.56 -3.56 -9.11
C GLN A 97 -3.75 -2.80 -7.78
N ASP A 98 -2.72 -2.10 -7.34
CA ASP A 98 -2.76 -1.25 -6.16
C ASP A 98 -3.67 -0.03 -6.42
N LYS A 99 -4.77 0.06 -5.66
CA LYS A 99 -5.72 1.18 -5.73
C LYS A 99 -5.54 2.18 -4.59
N MET A 100 -4.67 1.87 -3.62
CA MET A 100 -4.31 2.78 -2.54
C MET A 100 -3.17 3.72 -2.99
N THR A 101 -2.13 3.14 -3.60
CA THR A 101 -0.99 3.87 -4.15
C THR A 101 -0.71 3.37 -5.57
N ALA A 102 -1.30 4.03 -6.55
CA ALA A 102 -1.25 3.59 -7.94
C ALA A 102 0.19 3.41 -8.45
N ALA A 103 0.41 2.36 -9.24
CA ALA A 103 1.74 2.01 -9.78
C ALA A 103 2.43 3.18 -10.50
N VAL A 104 1.68 4.04 -11.20
CA VAL A 104 2.22 5.22 -11.89
C VAL A 104 2.87 6.18 -10.90
N ASN A 105 2.23 6.46 -9.77
CA ASN A 105 2.75 7.37 -8.75
C ASN A 105 4.00 6.77 -8.06
N ALA A 106 4.03 5.46 -7.85
CA ALA A 106 5.21 4.78 -7.30
C ALA A 106 6.41 4.87 -8.27
N MET A 107 6.17 4.77 -9.58
CA MET A 107 7.20 4.96 -10.60
C MET A 107 7.73 6.40 -10.59
N GLU A 108 6.86 7.39 -10.50
CA GLU A 108 7.25 8.80 -10.39
C GLU A 108 8.15 9.05 -9.17
N VAL A 109 7.83 8.44 -8.01
CA VAL A 109 8.70 8.49 -6.84
C VAL A 109 10.07 7.86 -7.14
N ALA A 110 10.09 6.69 -7.76
CA ALA A 110 11.33 5.99 -8.08
C ALA A 110 12.24 6.81 -9.03
N GLU A 111 11.64 7.52 -9.99
CA GLU A 111 12.37 8.40 -10.92
C GLU A 111 12.99 9.62 -10.25
N THR A 112 12.45 10.06 -9.10
CA THR A 112 13.01 11.19 -8.36
C THR A 112 14.21 10.82 -7.46
N ILE A 113 14.39 9.52 -7.17
CA ILE A 113 15.46 9.02 -6.30
C ILE A 113 16.70 8.65 -7.13
N PRO A 114 17.86 9.29 -6.93
CA PRO A 114 19.04 9.15 -7.81
C PRO A 114 19.58 7.72 -7.96
N ASN A 115 19.51 6.90 -6.92
CA ASN A 115 20.00 5.52 -6.93
C ASN A 115 18.88 4.56 -6.57
N CYS A 116 17.88 4.47 -7.45
CA CYS A 116 16.67 3.68 -7.26
C CYS A 116 16.58 2.52 -8.25
N ARG A 117 16.21 1.36 -7.74
CA ARG A 117 15.75 0.21 -8.53
C ARG A 117 14.27 -0.04 -8.25
N THR A 118 13.58 -0.62 -9.21
CA THR A 118 12.14 -0.91 -9.09
C THR A 118 11.86 -2.39 -9.28
N VAL A 119 10.87 -2.89 -8.54
CA VAL A 119 10.27 -4.21 -8.76
C VAL A 119 8.76 -4.06 -8.82
N ARG A 120 8.15 -4.57 -9.90
CA ARG A 120 6.71 -4.60 -10.09
C ARG A 120 6.15 -5.98 -9.81
N LEU A 121 5.17 -6.05 -8.92
CA LEU A 121 4.44 -7.28 -8.59
C LEU A 121 3.14 -7.38 -9.41
N GLN A 122 2.83 -8.58 -9.93
CA GLN A 122 1.61 -8.82 -10.71
C GLN A 122 1.23 -10.32 -10.76
N PRO A 123 -0.08 -10.68 -10.59
CA PRO A 123 -1.14 -9.76 -10.14
C PRO A 123 -0.99 -9.47 -8.64
N CYS A 124 -1.09 -8.23 -8.23
CA CYS A 124 -0.91 -7.85 -6.82
C CYS A 124 -1.59 -6.50 -6.55
N GLY A 125 -2.19 -6.35 -5.38
CA GLY A 125 -2.70 -5.09 -4.85
C GLY A 125 -1.73 -4.45 -3.85
N HIS A 126 -2.25 -3.58 -3.00
CA HIS A 126 -1.49 -2.88 -1.97
C HIS A 126 -0.98 -3.82 -0.87
N SER A 127 -1.73 -4.87 -0.56
CA SER A 127 -1.39 -5.87 0.47
C SER A 127 -0.29 -6.84 0.01
N MET A 128 0.80 -6.33 -0.56
CA MET A 128 1.87 -7.07 -1.22
C MET A 128 2.47 -8.18 -0.36
N LEU A 129 2.65 -7.92 0.94
CA LEU A 129 3.21 -8.88 1.90
C LEU A 129 2.30 -10.09 2.12
N SER A 130 0.99 -9.90 1.95
CA SER A 130 0.00 -10.99 2.07
C SER A 130 -0.25 -11.67 0.73
N GLU A 131 -0.28 -10.91 -0.36
CA GLU A 131 -0.63 -11.42 -1.68
C GLU A 131 0.54 -12.13 -2.37
N GLN A 132 1.77 -11.61 -2.24
CA GLN A 132 2.97 -12.16 -2.88
C GLN A 132 4.19 -12.14 -1.94
N PRO A 133 4.14 -12.84 -0.80
CA PRO A 133 5.21 -12.78 0.21
C PRO A 133 6.57 -13.23 -0.33
N ASN A 134 6.61 -14.27 -1.16
CA ASN A 134 7.85 -14.78 -1.72
C ASN A 134 8.48 -13.80 -2.72
N ALA A 135 7.68 -13.18 -3.59
CA ALA A 135 8.17 -12.20 -4.55
C ALA A 135 8.68 -10.93 -3.85
N VAL A 136 8.02 -10.50 -2.76
CA VAL A 136 8.51 -9.39 -1.92
C VAL A 136 9.84 -9.78 -1.25
N LEU A 137 9.94 -10.97 -0.68
CA LEU A 137 11.18 -11.45 -0.07
C LEU A 137 12.34 -11.50 -1.08
N ASP A 138 12.08 -11.99 -2.28
CA ASP A 138 13.10 -12.06 -3.33
C ASP A 138 13.53 -10.66 -3.81
N ALA A 139 12.57 -9.72 -3.91
CA ALA A 139 12.90 -8.33 -4.18
C ALA A 139 13.79 -7.72 -3.09
N LEU A 140 13.47 -7.94 -1.82
CA LEU A 140 14.25 -7.43 -0.68
C LEU A 140 15.67 -7.98 -0.63
N LYS A 141 15.89 -9.27 -0.96
CA LYS A 141 17.23 -9.88 -1.04
C LYS A 141 18.16 -9.17 -2.04
N THR A 142 17.62 -8.44 -2.99
CA THR A 142 18.43 -7.74 -4.00
C THR A 142 19.08 -6.45 -3.50
N ILE A 143 18.70 -5.95 -2.33
CA ILE A 143 19.20 -4.68 -1.79
C ILE A 143 19.98 -4.86 -0.47
N VAL A 144 19.93 -6.05 0.09
CA VAL A 144 20.65 -6.44 1.32
C VAL A 144 22.00 -7.02 0.99
#